data_527ae21730168b25268846adce7d3932
#
_entry.id   527ae21730168b25268846adce7d3932
#
_cell.length_a   1.000
_cell.length_b   1.000
_cell.length_c   1.000
_cell.angle_alpha   90.00
_cell.angle_beta   90.00
_cell.angle_gamma   90.00
#
_symmetry.space_group_name_H-M   'P 1'
#
loop_
_entity.id
_entity.type
_entity.pdbx_description
1 polymer ?
#
loop_
_entity_poly.entity_id
_entity_poly.type
_entity_poly.pdbx_seq_one_letter_code
_entity_poly.pdbx_strand_id
1 'polypeptide(L)'
;MGKQKFSKITKILSFLLLVSFIMSVTAASASAISVKGPRDYKIGYRAGSQYGYKVGHHDGYEDCLKYGQKGVLTHIPAPAIKNNWTKNYKRGYKEGYKKGYIAGYNDGRYKCLQK
;
A
#
# COMPACT_ATOMS: atom_id res chain seq x y z
N MET A 1 -5.12 22.66 47.09
CA MET A 1 -5.94 21.66 46.38
C MET A 1 -6.45 22.15 45.03
N GLY A 2 -6.67 23.43 44.83
CA GLY A 2 -7.11 23.98 43.54
C GLY A 2 -6.13 23.76 42.40
N LYS A 3 -4.83 23.69 42.65
CA LYS A 3 -3.80 23.47 41.67
C LYS A 3 -3.84 22.06 41.06
N GLN A 4 -4.20 21.03 41.83
CA GLN A 4 -4.25 19.66 41.32
C GLN A 4 -5.45 19.43 40.41
N LYS A 5 -6.61 20.00 40.72
CA LYS A 5 -7.79 19.92 39.84
C LYS A 5 -7.55 20.66 38.54
N PHE A 6 -6.87 21.79 38.58
CA PHE A 6 -6.57 22.59 37.40
C PHE A 6 -5.63 21.85 36.47
N SER A 7 -4.61 21.17 37.03
CA SER A 7 -3.65 20.38 36.25
C SER A 7 -4.31 19.21 35.52
N LYS A 8 -5.26 18.51 36.16
CA LYS A 8 -5.98 17.40 35.53
C LYS A 8 -6.86 17.86 34.37
N ILE A 9 -7.54 18.98 34.53
CA ILE A 9 -8.41 19.55 33.51
C ILE A 9 -7.57 19.96 32.30
N THR A 10 -6.41 20.58 32.49
CA THR A 10 -5.51 20.98 31.42
C THR A 10 -5.00 19.78 30.62
N LYS A 11 -4.66 18.69 31.31
CA LYS A 11 -4.20 17.46 30.63
C LYS A 11 -5.31 16.83 29.80
N ILE A 12 -6.53 16.79 30.28
CA ILE A 12 -7.69 16.26 29.57
C ILE A 12 -7.98 17.10 28.33
N LEU A 13 -7.92 18.43 28.45
CA LEU A 13 -8.15 19.34 27.33
C LEU A 13 -7.09 19.17 26.24
N SER A 14 -5.81 19.02 26.62
CA SER A 14 -4.73 18.78 25.67
C SER A 14 -4.93 17.48 24.91
N PHE A 15 -5.36 16.43 25.62
CA PHE A 15 -5.62 15.13 25.00
C PHE A 15 -6.77 15.20 23.99
N LEU A 16 -7.86 15.88 24.34
CA LEU A 16 -9.02 16.07 23.47
C LEU A 16 -8.64 16.84 22.20
N LEU A 17 -7.81 17.87 22.32
CA LEU A 17 -7.33 18.65 21.19
C LEU A 17 -6.51 17.79 20.22
N LEU A 18 -5.64 16.94 20.75
CA LEU A 18 -4.84 16.02 19.94
C LEU A 18 -5.72 15.03 19.16
N VAL A 19 -6.71 14.45 19.81
CA VAL A 19 -7.64 13.52 19.18
C VAL A 19 -8.42 14.22 18.06
N SER A 20 -8.90 15.43 18.30
CA SER A 20 -9.62 16.22 17.30
C SER A 20 -8.74 16.51 16.08
N PHE A 21 -7.47 16.83 16.30
CA PHE A 21 -6.52 17.12 15.23
C PHE A 21 -6.30 15.88 14.35
N ILE A 22 -6.13 14.71 14.97
CA ILE A 22 -5.94 13.45 14.23
C ILE A 22 -7.16 13.15 13.37
N MET A 23 -8.36 13.33 13.90
CA MET A 23 -9.59 13.11 13.14
C MET A 23 -9.73 14.06 11.96
N SER A 24 -9.32 15.32 12.12
CA SER A 24 -9.34 16.30 11.05
C SER A 24 -8.43 15.91 9.90
N VAL A 25 -7.23 15.41 10.20
CA VAL A 25 -6.28 14.96 9.18
C VAL A 25 -6.83 13.75 8.44
N THR A 26 -7.45 12.82 9.15
CA THR A 26 -8.06 11.62 8.54
C THR A 26 -9.19 12.00 7.60
N ALA A 27 -10.04 12.94 8.00
CA ALA A 27 -11.15 13.41 7.17
C ALA A 27 -10.64 14.09 5.91
N ALA A 28 -9.60 14.91 6.01
CA ALA A 28 -8.98 15.58 4.85
C ALA A 28 -8.39 14.56 3.88
N SER A 29 -7.76 13.49 4.40
CA SER A 29 -7.21 12.42 3.56
C SER A 29 -8.32 11.67 2.82
N ALA A 30 -9.43 11.38 3.48
CA ALA A 30 -10.57 10.71 2.87
C ALA A 30 -11.17 11.57 1.75
N SER A 31 -11.27 12.88 1.95
CA SER A 31 -11.78 13.80 0.92
C SER A 31 -10.86 13.84 -0.30
N ALA A 32 -9.54 13.76 -0.09
CA ALA A 32 -8.58 13.77 -1.19
C ALA A 32 -8.68 12.52 -2.07
N ILE A 33 -9.09 11.38 -1.51
CA ILE A 33 -9.22 10.11 -2.24
C ILE A 33 -10.35 10.17 -3.28
N SER A 34 -11.37 10.98 -3.05
CA SER A 34 -12.54 11.08 -3.93
C SER A 34 -12.32 11.93 -5.19
N VAL A 35 -11.17 12.59 -5.32
CA VAL A 35 -10.87 13.47 -6.47
C VAL A 35 -10.45 12.63 -7.68
N LYS A 36 -11.09 12.87 -8.84
CA LYS A 36 -10.84 12.17 -10.10
C LYS A 36 -9.69 12.80 -10.89
N GLY A 37 -9.16 12.06 -11.89
CA GLY A 37 -8.13 12.53 -12.82
C GLY A 37 -6.74 11.97 -12.52
N PRO A 38 -5.66 12.79 -12.61
CA PRO A 38 -4.29 12.30 -12.39
C PRO A 38 -4.07 11.64 -11.03
N ARG A 39 -4.81 12.05 -10.03
CA ARG A 39 -4.75 11.41 -8.70
C ARG A 39 -5.23 9.98 -8.73
N ASP A 40 -6.26 9.68 -9.52
CA ASP A 40 -6.78 8.32 -9.67
C ASP A 40 -5.68 7.38 -10.18
N TYR A 41 -4.91 7.84 -11.15
CA TYR A 41 -3.77 7.07 -11.67
C TYR A 41 -2.76 6.77 -10.57
N LYS A 42 -2.36 7.79 -9.83
CA LYS A 42 -1.37 7.64 -8.75
C LYS A 42 -1.85 6.70 -7.66
N ILE A 43 -3.11 6.82 -7.26
CA ILE A 43 -3.71 5.96 -6.24
C ILE A 43 -3.77 4.52 -6.74
N GLY A 44 -4.21 4.32 -7.97
CA GLY A 44 -4.25 3.02 -8.59
C GLY A 44 -2.85 2.41 -8.72
N TYR A 45 -1.88 3.21 -9.14
CA TYR A 45 -0.48 2.76 -9.26
C TYR A 45 0.06 2.28 -7.91
N ARG A 46 -0.18 3.06 -6.85
CA ARG A 46 0.28 2.67 -5.50
C ARG A 46 -0.37 1.38 -5.04
N ALA A 47 -1.68 1.26 -5.21
CA ALA A 47 -2.41 0.06 -4.82
C ALA A 47 -1.94 -1.15 -5.61
N GLY A 48 -1.80 -1.00 -6.93
CA GLY A 48 -1.31 -2.06 -7.80
C GLY A 48 0.11 -2.47 -7.45
N SER A 49 0.98 -1.49 -7.21
CA SER A 49 2.38 -1.73 -6.86
C SER A 49 2.50 -2.54 -5.56
N GLN A 50 1.73 -2.18 -4.54
CA GLN A 50 1.74 -2.89 -3.26
C GLN A 50 1.23 -4.32 -3.40
N TYR A 51 0.14 -4.50 -4.10
CA TYR A 51 -0.45 -5.83 -4.30
C TYR A 51 0.45 -6.68 -5.21
N GLY A 52 0.96 -6.08 -6.29
CA GLY A 52 1.87 -6.77 -7.20
C GLY A 52 3.13 -7.24 -6.47
N TYR A 53 3.71 -6.38 -5.64
CA TYR A 53 4.89 -6.76 -4.86
C TYR A 53 4.61 -7.97 -3.98
N LYS A 54 3.47 -7.98 -3.30
CA LYS A 54 3.08 -9.07 -2.41
C LYS A 54 2.96 -10.39 -3.16
N VAL A 55 2.26 -10.38 -4.29
CA VAL A 55 2.07 -11.57 -5.12
C VAL A 55 3.38 -12.00 -5.75
N GLY A 56 4.14 -11.04 -6.28
CA GLY A 56 5.45 -11.32 -6.89
C GLY A 56 6.42 -11.92 -5.90
N HIS A 57 6.48 -11.38 -4.70
CA HIS A 57 7.36 -11.91 -3.65
C HIS A 57 7.04 -13.37 -3.34
N HIS A 58 5.76 -13.68 -3.21
CA HIS A 58 5.32 -15.06 -2.98
C HIS A 58 5.73 -15.95 -4.14
N ASP A 59 5.46 -15.52 -5.37
CA ASP A 59 5.74 -16.33 -6.56
C ASP A 59 7.25 -16.51 -6.77
N GLY A 60 8.05 -15.48 -6.53
CA GLY A 60 9.50 -15.56 -6.67
C GLY A 60 10.11 -16.52 -5.64
N TYR A 61 9.62 -16.46 -4.41
CA TYR A 61 10.05 -17.36 -3.36
C TYR A 61 9.70 -18.81 -3.72
N GLU A 62 8.47 -19.06 -4.15
CA GLU A 62 7.99 -20.39 -4.54
C GLU A 62 8.77 -20.94 -5.74
N ASP A 63 9.02 -20.12 -6.76
CA ASP A 63 9.79 -20.55 -7.92
C ASP A 63 11.22 -20.90 -7.54
N CYS A 64 11.82 -20.14 -6.62
CA CYS A 64 13.15 -20.48 -6.09
C CYS A 64 13.15 -21.80 -5.35
N LEU A 65 12.12 -22.07 -4.55
CA LEU A 65 12.01 -23.36 -3.85
C LEU A 65 11.91 -24.54 -4.82
N LYS A 66 11.22 -24.35 -5.96
CA LYS A 66 11.05 -25.40 -6.97
C LYS A 66 12.27 -25.59 -7.86
N TYR A 67 12.83 -24.48 -8.35
CA TYR A 67 13.82 -24.51 -9.42
C TYR A 67 15.19 -23.97 -9.01
N GLY A 68 15.31 -23.44 -7.80
CA GLY A 68 16.56 -22.86 -7.31
C GLY A 68 16.97 -21.65 -8.15
N GLN A 69 18.24 -21.58 -8.51
CA GLN A 69 18.77 -20.48 -9.33
C GLN A 69 18.18 -20.42 -10.73
N LYS A 70 17.64 -21.52 -11.23
CA LYS A 70 16.98 -21.57 -12.53
C LYS A 70 15.60 -20.97 -12.55
N GLY A 71 14.98 -20.75 -11.38
CA GLY A 71 13.70 -20.09 -11.27
C GLY A 71 13.82 -18.62 -11.64
N VAL A 72 13.37 -18.26 -12.83
CA VAL A 72 13.41 -16.87 -13.32
C VAL A 72 12.02 -16.43 -13.74
N LEU A 73 11.81 -15.14 -13.70
CA LEU A 73 10.52 -14.57 -14.10
C LEU A 73 10.32 -14.71 -15.60
N THR A 74 9.34 -15.51 -16.01
CA THR A 74 9.00 -15.71 -17.42
C THR A 74 7.67 -15.06 -17.80
N HIS A 75 6.76 -14.88 -16.83
CA HIS A 75 5.42 -14.37 -17.09
C HIS A 75 4.88 -13.65 -15.85
N ILE A 76 4.28 -12.49 -16.08
CA ILE A 76 3.61 -11.73 -15.03
C ILE A 76 2.12 -11.99 -15.13
N PRO A 77 1.49 -12.59 -14.09
CA PRO A 77 0.05 -12.84 -14.15
C PRO A 77 -0.73 -11.54 -14.17
N ALA A 78 -1.85 -11.53 -14.90
CA ALA A 78 -2.70 -10.35 -14.99
C ALA A 78 -3.40 -10.11 -13.66
N PRO A 79 -3.45 -8.86 -13.17
CA PRO A 79 -4.18 -8.57 -11.94
C PRO A 79 -5.68 -8.58 -12.17
N ALA A 80 -6.44 -8.84 -11.11
CA ALA A 80 -7.89 -8.73 -11.14
C ALA A 80 -8.29 -7.26 -11.15
N ILE A 81 -9.08 -6.86 -12.16
CA ILE A 81 -9.51 -5.48 -12.36
C ILE A 81 -11.00 -5.40 -12.14
N LYS A 82 -11.44 -4.48 -11.28
CA LYS A 82 -12.86 -4.26 -11.02
C LYS A 82 -13.44 -3.31 -12.05
N ASN A 83 -14.63 -3.64 -12.58
CA ASN A 83 -15.29 -2.86 -13.63
C ASN A 83 -15.70 -1.47 -13.16
N ASN A 84 -15.96 -1.29 -11.86
CA ASN A 84 -16.38 0.00 -11.30
C ASN A 84 -15.23 0.99 -11.08
N TRP A 85 -14.00 0.58 -11.33
CA TRP A 85 -12.86 1.49 -11.21
C TRP A 85 -12.84 2.47 -12.39
N THR A 86 -12.35 3.69 -12.15
CA THR A 86 -12.16 4.66 -13.22
C THR A 86 -11.08 4.18 -14.20
N LYS A 87 -11.11 4.72 -15.42
CA LYS A 87 -10.14 4.36 -16.45
C LYS A 87 -8.69 4.66 -16.01
N ASN A 88 -8.50 5.82 -15.37
CA ASN A 88 -7.17 6.22 -14.88
C ASN A 88 -6.69 5.32 -13.74
N TYR A 89 -7.59 4.94 -12.84
CA TYR A 89 -7.25 4.02 -11.76
C TYR A 89 -6.83 2.66 -12.31
N LYS A 90 -7.61 2.13 -13.25
CA LYS A 90 -7.29 0.84 -13.89
C LYS A 90 -5.92 0.85 -14.52
N ARG A 91 -5.60 1.91 -15.26
CA ARG A 91 -4.31 2.03 -15.93
C ARG A 91 -3.17 2.12 -14.92
N GLY A 92 -3.33 2.93 -13.89
CA GLY A 92 -2.34 3.04 -12.83
C GLY A 92 -2.14 1.72 -12.11
N TYR A 93 -3.23 1.05 -11.78
CA TYR A 93 -3.18 -0.25 -11.09
C TYR A 93 -2.41 -1.29 -11.90
N LYS A 94 -2.70 -1.40 -13.20
CA LYS A 94 -2.02 -2.36 -14.07
C LYS A 94 -0.52 -2.09 -14.16
N GLU A 95 -0.14 -0.83 -14.33
CA GLU A 95 1.29 -0.46 -14.43
C GLU A 95 2.00 -0.64 -13.09
N GLY A 96 1.37 -0.24 -12.01
CA GLY A 96 1.93 -0.42 -10.67
C GLY A 96 2.08 -1.88 -10.31
N TYR A 97 1.07 -2.69 -10.63
CA TYR A 97 1.10 -4.13 -10.39
C TYR A 97 2.29 -4.78 -11.10
N LYS A 98 2.48 -4.44 -12.38
CA LYS A 98 3.59 -4.99 -13.16
C LYS A 98 4.94 -4.68 -12.51
N LYS A 99 5.17 -3.41 -12.16
CA LYS A 99 6.43 -3.00 -11.53
C LYS A 99 6.60 -3.59 -10.14
N GLY A 100 5.55 -3.59 -9.36
CA GLY A 100 5.57 -4.18 -8.03
C GLY A 100 5.84 -5.67 -8.07
N TYR A 101 5.21 -6.37 -9.01
CA TYR A 101 5.41 -7.81 -9.18
C TYR A 101 6.86 -8.15 -9.50
N ILE A 102 7.47 -7.43 -10.43
CA ILE A 102 8.88 -7.66 -10.80
C ILE A 102 9.78 -7.46 -9.57
N ALA A 103 9.60 -6.35 -8.86
CA ALA A 103 10.39 -6.06 -7.67
C ALA A 103 10.18 -7.11 -6.58
N GLY A 104 8.93 -7.48 -6.33
CA GLY A 104 8.60 -8.50 -5.35
C GLY A 104 9.17 -9.86 -5.70
N TYR A 105 9.04 -10.24 -6.97
CA TYR A 105 9.56 -11.53 -7.47
C TYR A 105 11.06 -11.63 -7.23
N ASN A 106 11.80 -10.58 -7.60
CA ASN A 106 13.24 -10.56 -7.39
C ASN A 106 13.61 -10.64 -5.92
N ASP A 107 12.91 -9.90 -5.07
CA ASP A 107 13.15 -9.92 -3.62
C ASP A 107 12.81 -11.27 -3.00
N GLY A 108 11.72 -11.89 -3.41
CA GLY A 108 11.34 -13.21 -2.92
C GLY A 108 12.33 -14.28 -3.33
N ARG A 109 12.77 -14.23 -4.57
CA ARG A 109 13.79 -15.14 -5.09
C ARG A 109 15.11 -14.96 -4.33
N TYR A 110 15.52 -13.72 -4.14
CA TYR A 110 16.75 -13.41 -3.40
C TYR A 110 16.70 -13.95 -1.97
N LYS A 111 15.56 -13.75 -1.30
CA LYS A 111 15.38 -14.23 0.07
C LYS A 111 15.48 -15.75 0.16
N CYS A 112 14.91 -16.47 -0.80
CA CYS A 112 15.02 -17.92 -0.88
C CYS A 112 16.47 -18.37 -1.10
N LEU A 113 17.18 -17.72 -2.01
CA LEU A 113 18.55 -18.09 -2.36
C LEU A 113 19.53 -17.84 -1.22
N GLN A 114 19.20 -16.97 -0.27
CA GLN A 114 20.05 -16.71 0.90
C GLN A 114 19.99 -17.79 1.96
N LYS A 115 18.99 -18.66 1.92
CA LYS A 115 18.92 -19.80 2.83
C LYS A 115 19.85 -20.90 2.33
#